data_11d832d4acbf0d47d90ab77b91bb2854
#
_entry.id   11d832d4acbf0d47d90ab77b91bb2854
#
_cell.length_a   1.000
_cell.length_b   1.000
_cell.length_c   1.000
_cell.angle_alpha   90.00
_cell.angle_beta   90.00
_cell.angle_gamma   90.00
#
_symmetry.space_group_name_H-M   'P 1'
#
loop_
_entity.id
_entity.type
_entity.pdbx_description
1 polymer ?
#
loop_
_entity_poly.entity_id
_entity_poly.type
_entity_poly.pdbx_seq_one_letter_code
_entity_poly.pdbx_strand_id
1 'polypeptide(L)'
;MPQWTHQQLAAINSPSRKIICSAAAGSGKTAVMIERVVRMLKEEADPETFLVVTFTNAAAAEMKQKIRERLRQERRDKHIRRALDRIDLMEISTIHAFCQHLIREEFQAAGTDPMFAVCEPARAKKLFSDSFRSACAGLQKEQDPDYLHWKKCFDRKETEEIVFSVHAFMMSLPDPFGWLERSCDGVPVKVDPSHAWFETAAKIVNEGSPGRT
;
A
#
# COMPACT_ATOMS: atom_id res chain seq x y z
N MET A 1 -33.81 -6.40 -15.45
CA MET A 1 -32.60 -6.90 -14.74
C MET A 1 -31.49 -7.02 -15.76
N PRO A 2 -30.25 -6.66 -15.46
CA PRO A 2 -29.14 -6.87 -16.39
C PRO A 2 -29.02 -8.39 -16.71
N GLN A 3 -28.80 -8.71 -17.98
CA GLN A 3 -28.48 -10.09 -18.35
C GLN A 3 -27.02 -10.36 -18.01
N TRP A 4 -26.80 -11.21 -17.02
CA TRP A 4 -25.47 -11.63 -16.60
C TRP A 4 -24.96 -12.78 -17.46
N THR A 5 -23.69 -12.74 -17.85
CA THR A 5 -23.05 -13.90 -18.49
C THR A 5 -22.83 -15.02 -17.48
N HIS A 6 -22.61 -16.23 -17.95
CA HIS A 6 -22.33 -17.39 -17.09
C HIS A 6 -21.12 -17.15 -16.15
N GLN A 7 -20.06 -16.51 -16.66
CA GLN A 7 -18.87 -16.18 -15.85
C GLN A 7 -19.16 -15.11 -14.80
N GLN A 8 -19.96 -14.09 -15.13
CA GLN A 8 -20.38 -13.08 -14.17
C GLN A 8 -21.26 -13.68 -13.06
N LEU A 9 -22.19 -14.56 -13.40
CA LEU A 9 -23.01 -15.29 -12.41
C LEU A 9 -22.15 -16.20 -11.53
N ALA A 10 -21.14 -16.88 -12.09
CA ALA A 10 -20.20 -17.67 -11.31
C ALA A 10 -19.44 -16.83 -10.28
N ALA A 11 -19.00 -15.61 -10.65
CA ALA A 11 -18.33 -14.69 -9.73
C ALA A 11 -19.27 -14.13 -8.66
N ILE A 12 -20.52 -13.77 -9.01
CA ILE A 12 -21.53 -13.27 -8.09
C ILE A 12 -21.88 -14.33 -7.04
N ASN A 13 -22.09 -15.59 -7.48
CA ASN A 13 -22.62 -16.67 -6.64
C ASN A 13 -21.56 -17.57 -6.01
N SER A 14 -20.28 -17.32 -6.27
CA SER A 14 -19.20 -18.16 -5.74
C SER A 14 -19.21 -18.22 -4.20
N PRO A 15 -19.19 -19.40 -3.59
CA PRO A 15 -19.10 -19.56 -2.14
C PRO A 15 -17.65 -19.42 -1.65
N SER A 16 -16.68 -19.27 -2.55
CA SER A 16 -15.26 -19.20 -2.19
C SER A 16 -14.94 -17.95 -1.37
N ARG A 17 -14.10 -18.12 -0.34
CA ARG A 17 -13.58 -17.02 0.48
C ARG A 17 -12.60 -16.11 -0.26
N LYS A 18 -11.92 -16.65 -1.30
CA LYS A 18 -10.93 -15.90 -2.10
C LYS A 18 -11.31 -16.04 -3.57
N ILE A 19 -11.55 -14.92 -4.24
CA ILE A 19 -11.90 -14.87 -5.66
C ILE A 19 -11.04 -13.81 -6.32
N ILE A 20 -10.46 -14.16 -7.45
CA ILE A 20 -9.77 -13.23 -8.35
C ILE A 20 -10.56 -13.21 -9.66
N CYS A 21 -11.03 -12.02 -10.07
CA CYS A 21 -11.71 -11.81 -11.33
C CYS A 21 -10.80 -11.04 -12.29
N SER A 22 -10.27 -11.71 -13.30
CA SER A 22 -9.53 -11.07 -14.39
C SER A 22 -10.49 -10.77 -15.53
N ALA A 23 -10.55 -9.50 -15.95
CA ALA A 23 -11.47 -9.10 -17.00
C ALA A 23 -11.03 -7.76 -17.63
N ALA A 24 -11.28 -7.59 -18.93
CA ALA A 24 -10.97 -6.36 -19.68
C ALA A 24 -11.73 -5.13 -19.14
N ALA A 25 -11.30 -3.93 -19.54
CA ALA A 25 -12.05 -2.71 -19.26
C ALA A 25 -13.46 -2.82 -19.90
N GLY A 26 -14.48 -2.28 -19.20
CA GLY A 26 -15.86 -2.33 -19.69
C GLY A 26 -16.58 -3.68 -19.52
N SER A 27 -15.93 -4.72 -19.02
CA SER A 27 -16.53 -6.06 -18.82
C SER A 27 -17.54 -6.17 -17.68
N GLY A 28 -17.87 -5.07 -17.01
CA GLY A 28 -18.85 -5.05 -15.92
C GLY A 28 -18.33 -5.49 -14.55
N LYS A 29 -17.00 -5.48 -14.30
CA LYS A 29 -16.40 -5.85 -13.00
C LYS A 29 -17.07 -5.18 -11.80
N THR A 30 -17.28 -3.86 -11.90
CA THR A 30 -17.93 -3.08 -10.85
C THR A 30 -19.38 -3.54 -10.61
N ALA A 31 -20.12 -3.81 -11.69
CA ALA A 31 -21.50 -4.29 -11.57
C ALA A 31 -21.57 -5.68 -10.91
N VAL A 32 -20.66 -6.58 -11.27
CA VAL A 32 -20.53 -7.91 -10.65
C VAL A 32 -20.21 -7.79 -9.16
N MET A 33 -19.31 -6.89 -8.77
CA MET A 33 -18.97 -6.65 -7.37
C MET A 33 -20.16 -6.11 -6.58
N ILE A 34 -20.87 -5.13 -7.12
CA ILE A 34 -22.11 -4.58 -6.49
C ILE A 34 -23.12 -5.69 -6.29
N GLU A 35 -23.41 -6.49 -7.31
CA GLU A 35 -24.42 -7.56 -7.22
C GLU A 35 -24.01 -8.63 -6.19
N ARG A 36 -22.70 -8.93 -6.11
CA ARG A 36 -22.19 -9.83 -5.08
C ARG A 36 -22.39 -9.27 -3.66
N VAL A 37 -22.10 -7.99 -3.43
CA VAL A 37 -22.36 -7.32 -2.15
C VAL A 37 -23.85 -7.39 -1.80
N VAL A 38 -24.72 -7.04 -2.74
CA VAL A 38 -26.18 -7.10 -2.54
C VAL A 38 -26.65 -8.51 -2.20
N ARG A 39 -26.12 -9.53 -2.88
CA ARG A 39 -26.41 -10.93 -2.56
C ARG A 39 -26.01 -11.29 -1.13
N MET A 40 -24.80 -10.92 -0.72
CA MET A 40 -24.33 -11.21 0.64
C MET A 40 -25.19 -10.50 1.70
N LEU A 41 -25.63 -9.28 1.44
CA LEU A 41 -26.54 -8.54 2.32
C LEU A 41 -27.93 -9.18 2.40
N LYS A 42 -28.41 -9.82 1.33
CA LYS A 42 -29.63 -10.65 1.37
C LYS A 42 -29.47 -11.89 2.23
N GLU A 43 -28.26 -12.45 2.26
CA GLU A 43 -27.88 -13.60 3.08
C GLU A 43 -27.54 -13.19 4.53
N GLU A 44 -28.00 -12.02 4.97
CA GLU A 44 -27.88 -11.48 6.34
C GLU A 44 -26.45 -11.06 6.73
N ALA A 45 -25.54 -10.85 5.79
CA ALA A 45 -24.24 -10.29 6.11
C ALA A 45 -24.38 -8.87 6.69
N ASP A 46 -23.66 -8.59 7.77
CA ASP A 46 -23.70 -7.28 8.42
C ASP A 46 -22.96 -6.23 7.58
N PRO A 47 -23.57 -5.08 7.24
CA PRO A 47 -22.91 -4.00 6.51
C PRO A 47 -21.57 -3.55 7.12
N GLU A 48 -21.42 -3.53 8.43
CA GLU A 48 -20.20 -3.13 9.12
C GLU A 48 -18.98 -4.05 8.84
N THR A 49 -19.24 -5.29 8.39
CA THR A 49 -18.17 -6.25 8.08
C THR A 49 -17.58 -6.09 6.68
N PHE A 50 -18.14 -5.17 5.88
CA PHE A 50 -17.66 -4.96 4.51
C PHE A 50 -16.56 -3.89 4.46
N LEU A 51 -15.46 -4.25 3.84
CA LEU A 51 -14.43 -3.33 3.38
C LEU A 51 -14.36 -3.38 1.85
N VAL A 52 -14.69 -2.28 1.20
CA VAL A 52 -14.61 -2.12 -0.26
C VAL A 52 -13.57 -1.05 -0.59
N VAL A 53 -12.49 -1.45 -1.23
CA VAL A 53 -11.38 -0.55 -1.52
C VAL A 53 -11.34 -0.19 -3.00
N THR A 54 -11.13 1.09 -3.28
CA THR A 54 -10.97 1.65 -4.63
C THR A 54 -9.69 2.47 -4.75
N PHE A 55 -9.33 2.87 -5.98
CA PHE A 55 -8.13 3.69 -6.20
C PHE A 55 -8.36 5.19 -5.95
N THR A 56 -9.58 5.68 -6.14
CA THR A 56 -9.89 7.12 -6.00
C THR A 56 -11.10 7.34 -5.11
N ASN A 57 -11.14 8.49 -4.43
CA ASN A 57 -12.29 8.89 -3.61
C ASN A 57 -13.57 9.02 -4.45
N ALA A 58 -13.46 9.50 -5.70
CA ALA A 58 -14.58 9.58 -6.61
C ALA A 58 -15.17 8.18 -6.92
N ALA A 59 -14.29 7.18 -7.19
CA ALA A 59 -14.74 5.81 -7.42
C ALA A 59 -15.36 5.18 -6.16
N ALA A 60 -14.87 5.49 -4.97
CA ALA A 60 -15.46 5.03 -3.71
C ALA A 60 -16.87 5.62 -3.51
N ALA A 61 -17.04 6.91 -3.72
CA ALA A 61 -18.33 7.58 -3.63
C ALA A 61 -19.32 7.04 -4.66
N GLU A 62 -18.89 6.86 -5.91
CA GLU A 62 -19.69 6.26 -6.97
C GLU A 62 -20.11 4.82 -6.63
N MET A 63 -19.19 4.03 -6.08
CA MET A 63 -19.46 2.66 -5.64
C MET A 63 -20.54 2.64 -4.55
N LYS A 64 -20.39 3.47 -3.52
CA LYS A 64 -21.37 3.60 -2.43
C LYS A 64 -22.75 3.98 -2.96
N GLN A 65 -22.79 4.93 -3.88
CA GLN A 65 -24.03 5.37 -4.51
C GLN A 65 -24.70 4.23 -5.31
N LYS A 66 -23.93 3.51 -6.12
CA LYS A 66 -24.47 2.39 -6.93
C LYS A 66 -24.96 1.24 -6.06
N ILE A 67 -24.27 0.90 -4.97
CA ILE A 67 -24.75 -0.11 -4.00
C ILE A 67 -26.07 0.36 -3.40
N ARG A 68 -26.15 1.63 -2.95
CA ARG A 68 -27.37 2.20 -2.38
C ARG A 68 -28.54 2.17 -3.36
N GLU A 69 -28.33 2.54 -4.61
CA GLU A 69 -29.36 2.49 -5.66
C GLU A 69 -29.81 1.06 -5.93
N ARG A 70 -28.88 0.12 -5.99
CA ARG A 70 -29.20 -1.29 -6.23
C ARG A 70 -30.01 -1.90 -5.07
N LEU A 71 -29.66 -1.58 -3.82
CA LEU A 71 -30.43 -1.99 -2.64
C LEU A 71 -31.84 -1.40 -2.63
N ARG A 72 -32.01 -0.13 -3.03
CA ARG A 72 -33.33 0.51 -3.11
C ARG A 72 -34.31 -0.20 -4.06
N GLN A 73 -33.81 -0.84 -5.12
CA GLN A 73 -34.62 -1.60 -6.05
C GLN A 73 -35.25 -2.84 -5.41
N GLU A 74 -34.65 -3.35 -4.34
CA GLU A 74 -35.09 -4.56 -3.65
C GLU A 74 -35.56 -4.30 -2.19
N ARG A 75 -35.92 -3.07 -1.87
CA ARG A 75 -36.31 -2.62 -0.53
C ARG A 75 -37.51 -3.38 0.11
N ARG A 76 -38.19 -4.24 -0.66
CA ARG A 76 -39.26 -5.12 -0.14
C ARG A 76 -38.69 -6.24 0.73
N ASP A 77 -37.45 -6.64 0.50
CA ASP A 77 -36.75 -7.60 1.33
C ASP A 77 -36.38 -6.95 2.68
N LYS A 78 -36.65 -7.66 3.78
CA LYS A 78 -36.42 -7.15 5.15
C LYS A 78 -34.95 -6.99 5.47
N HIS A 79 -34.08 -7.88 4.92
CA HIS A 79 -32.62 -7.83 5.13
C HIS A 79 -32.02 -6.68 4.36
N ILE A 80 -32.46 -6.48 3.11
CA ILE A 80 -32.05 -5.34 2.28
C ILE A 80 -32.46 -4.01 2.91
N ARG A 81 -33.63 -3.93 3.53
CA ARG A 81 -34.08 -2.72 4.23
C ARG A 81 -33.15 -2.38 5.40
N ARG A 82 -32.84 -3.38 6.24
CA ARG A 82 -31.87 -3.20 7.33
C ARG A 82 -30.50 -2.79 6.84
N ALA A 83 -30.00 -3.44 5.76
CA ALA A 83 -28.74 -3.10 5.15
C ALA A 83 -28.74 -1.67 4.58
N LEU A 84 -29.87 -1.21 4.02
CA LEU A 84 -30.00 0.14 3.49
C LEU A 84 -29.93 1.21 4.61
N ASP A 85 -30.54 0.93 5.76
CA ASP A 85 -30.50 1.82 6.92
C ASP A 85 -29.09 1.92 7.53
N ARG A 86 -28.24 0.91 7.32
CA ARG A 86 -26.87 0.80 7.86
C ARG A 86 -25.79 0.90 6.79
N ILE A 87 -26.11 1.28 5.57
CA ILE A 87 -25.15 1.34 4.46
C ILE A 87 -23.99 2.32 4.72
N ASP A 88 -24.22 3.32 5.55
CA ASP A 88 -23.20 4.30 5.91
C ASP A 88 -22.13 3.74 6.86
N LEU A 89 -22.39 2.59 7.48
CA LEU A 89 -21.43 1.85 8.30
C LEU A 89 -20.52 0.93 7.47
N MET A 90 -20.83 0.70 6.19
CA MET A 90 -19.92 0.01 5.29
C MET A 90 -18.71 0.89 5.01
N GLU A 91 -17.51 0.34 5.22
CA GLU A 91 -16.27 1.01 4.83
C GLU A 91 -16.05 0.87 3.32
N ILE A 92 -16.31 1.95 2.60
CA ILE A 92 -16.11 2.06 1.15
C ILE A 92 -15.23 3.27 0.89
N SER A 93 -13.93 3.05 0.70
CA SER A 93 -12.94 4.11 0.66
C SER A 93 -11.73 3.76 -0.22
N THR A 94 -10.76 4.65 -0.30
CA THR A 94 -9.44 4.29 -0.82
C THR A 94 -8.62 3.59 0.25
N ILE A 95 -7.61 2.79 -0.16
CA ILE A 95 -6.72 2.13 0.80
C ILE A 95 -6.07 3.14 1.77
N HIS A 96 -5.70 4.31 1.27
CA HIS A 96 -5.11 5.37 2.11
C HIS A 96 -6.11 5.94 3.12
N ALA A 97 -7.37 6.17 2.71
CA ALA A 97 -8.40 6.67 3.60
C ALA A 97 -8.74 5.63 4.69
N PHE A 98 -8.85 4.35 4.29
CA PHE A 98 -9.04 3.25 5.23
C PHE A 98 -7.90 3.15 6.26
N CYS A 99 -6.64 3.19 5.80
CA CYS A 99 -5.49 3.16 6.71
C CYS A 99 -5.48 4.37 7.68
N GLN A 100 -5.83 5.56 7.20
CA GLN A 100 -5.93 6.74 8.07
C GLN A 100 -7.04 6.59 9.12
N HIS A 101 -8.20 6.04 8.72
CA HIS A 101 -9.31 5.76 9.62
C HIS A 101 -8.89 4.74 10.69
N LEU A 102 -8.31 3.64 10.28
CA LEU A 102 -7.82 2.59 11.17
C LEU A 102 -6.78 3.12 12.18
N ILE A 103 -5.80 3.93 11.72
CA ILE A 103 -4.80 4.52 12.61
C ILE A 103 -5.46 5.50 13.62
N ARG A 104 -6.51 6.22 13.22
CA ARG A 104 -7.23 7.11 14.15
C ARG A 104 -8.07 6.36 15.17
N GLU A 105 -8.65 5.24 14.80
CA GLU A 105 -9.38 4.38 15.74
C GLU A 105 -8.42 3.69 16.72
N GLU A 106 -7.31 3.17 16.21
CA GLU A 106 -6.32 2.40 16.96
C GLU A 106 -5.07 3.24 17.31
N PHE A 107 -5.24 4.53 17.55
CA PHE A 107 -4.12 5.48 17.72
C PHE A 107 -3.18 5.09 18.87
N GLN A 108 -3.69 4.47 19.93
CA GLN A 108 -2.87 3.99 21.04
C GLN A 108 -1.95 2.85 20.62
N ALA A 109 -2.48 1.88 19.88
CA ALA A 109 -1.70 0.76 19.35
C ALA A 109 -0.70 1.21 18.27
N ALA A 110 -1.09 2.22 17.48
CA ALA A 110 -0.23 2.83 16.47
C ALA A 110 0.83 3.77 17.05
N GLY A 111 0.74 4.14 18.34
CA GLY A 111 1.65 5.09 18.99
C GLY A 111 1.64 6.48 18.35
N THR A 112 0.49 6.91 17.79
CA THR A 112 0.35 8.20 17.09
C THR A 112 -0.70 9.09 17.74
N ASP A 113 -0.62 10.39 17.45
CA ASP A 113 -1.68 11.33 17.82
C ASP A 113 -2.91 11.07 16.94
N PRO A 114 -4.13 10.91 17.47
CA PRO A 114 -5.35 10.73 16.67
C PRO A 114 -5.63 11.93 15.75
N MET A 115 -5.11 13.11 16.08
CA MET A 115 -5.21 14.33 15.26
C MET A 115 -4.10 14.44 14.20
N PHE A 116 -3.33 13.38 13.95
CA PHE A 116 -2.28 13.41 12.94
C PHE A 116 -2.78 13.85 11.57
N ALA A 117 -1.93 14.54 10.84
CA ALA A 117 -2.15 14.90 9.45
C ALA A 117 -1.11 14.20 8.55
N VAL A 118 -1.55 13.76 7.38
CA VAL A 118 -0.63 13.20 6.38
C VAL A 118 0.23 14.32 5.83
N CYS A 119 1.54 14.13 5.91
CA CYS A 119 2.51 15.11 5.43
C CYS A 119 2.51 15.17 3.90
N GLU A 120 2.49 16.37 3.35
CA GLU A 120 2.64 16.55 1.90
C GLU A 120 4.04 16.11 1.42
N PRO A 121 4.15 15.56 0.19
CA PRO A 121 5.41 15.01 -0.33
C PRO A 121 6.58 15.99 -0.29
N ALA A 122 6.34 17.26 -0.62
CA ALA A 122 7.38 18.30 -0.61
C ALA A 122 7.91 18.57 0.81
N ARG A 123 6.99 18.60 1.80
CA ARG A 123 7.34 18.77 3.22
C ARG A 123 8.05 17.53 3.77
N ALA A 124 7.58 16.34 3.41
CA ALA A 124 8.21 15.08 3.81
C ALA A 124 9.66 15.00 3.31
N LYS A 125 9.89 15.35 2.04
CA LYS A 125 11.24 15.42 1.46
C LYS A 125 12.15 16.42 2.19
N LYS A 126 11.63 17.58 2.53
CA LYS A 126 12.38 18.58 3.32
C LYS A 126 12.73 18.07 4.71
N LEU A 127 11.77 17.47 5.42
CA LEU A 127 12.01 16.88 6.74
C LEU A 127 13.07 15.78 6.69
N PHE A 128 13.02 14.92 5.67
CA PHE A 128 14.03 13.91 5.45
C PHE A 128 15.42 14.53 5.27
N SER A 129 15.54 15.53 4.37
CA SER A 129 16.83 16.21 4.11
C SER A 129 17.37 16.93 5.33
N ASP A 130 16.51 17.54 6.14
CA ASP A 130 16.94 18.21 7.38
C ASP A 130 17.37 17.20 8.45
N SER A 131 16.66 16.06 8.58
CA SER A 131 17.02 14.96 9.48
C SER A 131 18.34 14.30 9.05
N PHE A 132 18.49 14.02 7.75
CA PHE A 132 19.75 13.50 7.19
C PHE A 132 20.93 14.43 7.47
N ARG A 133 20.76 15.73 7.27
CA ARG A 133 21.78 16.73 7.57
C ARG A 133 22.18 16.73 9.04
N SER A 134 21.19 16.65 9.93
CA SER A 134 21.41 16.59 11.38
C SER A 134 22.16 15.33 11.78
N ALA A 135 21.79 14.17 11.24
CA ALA A 135 22.47 12.89 11.49
C ALA A 135 23.93 12.93 11.01
N CYS A 136 24.19 13.42 9.79
CA CYS A 136 25.55 13.59 9.28
C CYS A 136 26.41 14.54 10.16
N ALA A 137 25.82 15.61 10.66
CA ALA A 137 26.51 16.53 11.55
C ALA A 137 26.83 15.88 12.91
N GLY A 138 25.94 15.03 13.43
CA GLY A 138 26.18 14.23 14.63
C GLY A 138 27.37 13.28 14.44
N LEU A 139 27.33 12.42 13.42
CA LEU A 139 28.40 11.48 13.09
C LEU A 139 29.75 12.18 12.85
N GLN A 140 29.75 13.35 12.20
CA GLN A 140 30.95 14.14 12.00
C GLN A 140 31.49 14.66 13.33
N LYS A 141 30.64 15.09 14.26
CA LYS A 141 31.06 15.59 15.59
C LYS A 141 31.62 14.47 16.45
N GLU A 142 31.03 13.29 16.37
CA GLU A 142 31.47 12.09 17.08
C GLU A 142 32.74 11.46 16.45
N GLN A 143 33.19 11.98 15.30
CA GLN A 143 34.31 11.45 14.52
C GLN A 143 34.12 9.95 14.18
N ASP A 144 32.89 9.57 13.85
CA ASP A 144 32.55 8.20 13.51
C ASP A 144 33.40 7.71 12.33
N PRO A 145 34.19 6.60 12.51
CA PRO A 145 35.17 6.17 11.54
C PRO A 145 34.53 5.68 10.23
N ASP A 146 33.37 5.04 10.31
CA ASP A 146 32.69 4.48 9.13
C ASP A 146 32.09 5.61 8.30
N TYR A 147 31.46 6.60 8.95
CA TYR A 147 30.96 7.79 8.28
C TYR A 147 32.12 8.59 7.62
N LEU A 148 33.26 8.76 8.30
CA LEU A 148 34.38 9.47 7.75
C LEU A 148 35.02 8.74 6.56
N HIS A 149 35.00 7.40 6.56
CA HIS A 149 35.37 6.60 5.43
C HIS A 149 34.42 6.73 4.26
N TRP A 150 33.12 6.57 4.53
CA TRP A 150 32.04 6.73 3.55
C TRP A 150 32.11 8.08 2.83
N LYS A 151 32.29 9.16 3.58
CA LYS A 151 32.42 10.54 3.07
C LYS A 151 33.59 10.75 2.11
N LYS A 152 34.61 9.89 2.12
CA LYS A 152 35.71 9.94 1.14
C LYS A 152 35.32 9.28 -0.18
N CYS A 153 34.35 8.36 -0.16
CA CYS A 153 33.98 7.57 -1.31
C CYS A 153 32.79 8.21 -2.07
N PHE A 154 31.89 8.88 -1.35
CA PHE A 154 30.66 9.43 -1.90
C PHE A 154 30.50 10.90 -1.51
N ASP A 155 29.97 11.69 -2.43
CA ASP A 155 29.59 13.05 -2.10
C ASP A 155 28.30 13.08 -1.25
N ARG A 156 27.98 14.26 -0.72
CA ARG A 156 26.83 14.41 0.16
C ARG A 156 25.51 14.14 -0.55
N LYS A 157 25.39 14.55 -1.80
CA LYS A 157 24.14 14.42 -2.57
C LYS A 157 23.90 12.95 -2.93
N GLU A 158 24.94 12.26 -3.39
CA GLU A 158 24.89 10.81 -3.65
C GLU A 158 24.52 10.04 -2.39
N THR A 159 25.12 10.36 -1.25
CA THR A 159 24.79 9.75 0.04
C THR A 159 23.34 9.98 0.42
N GLU A 160 22.83 11.21 0.30
CA GLU A 160 21.43 11.54 0.60
C GLU A 160 20.46 10.76 -0.29
N GLU A 161 20.74 10.62 -1.58
CA GLU A 161 19.91 9.86 -2.53
C GLU A 161 19.92 8.36 -2.21
N ILE A 162 21.06 7.78 -1.85
CA ILE A 162 21.17 6.37 -1.45
C ILE A 162 20.37 6.14 -0.17
N VAL A 163 20.59 6.94 0.87
CA VAL A 163 19.91 6.79 2.17
C VAL A 163 18.39 6.99 2.00
N PHE A 164 17.97 7.96 1.18
CA PHE A 164 16.55 8.15 0.87
C PHE A 164 15.94 6.91 0.20
N SER A 165 16.62 6.33 -0.76
CA SER A 165 16.15 5.15 -1.49
C SER A 165 16.05 3.92 -0.58
N VAL A 166 17.07 3.68 0.25
CA VAL A 166 17.06 2.59 1.23
C VAL A 166 15.98 2.80 2.26
N HIS A 167 15.82 4.01 2.80
CA HIS A 167 14.77 4.35 3.75
C HIS A 167 13.37 4.13 3.15
N ALA A 168 13.13 4.62 1.94
CA ALA A 168 11.83 4.45 1.27
C ALA A 168 11.50 2.97 1.06
N PHE A 169 12.49 2.15 0.69
CA PHE A 169 12.32 0.72 0.53
C PHE A 169 12.03 0.02 1.86
N MET A 170 12.86 0.24 2.89
CA MET A 170 12.69 -0.43 4.19
C MET A 170 11.35 -0.08 4.84
N MET A 171 10.88 1.17 4.72
CA MET A 171 9.59 1.61 5.26
C MET A 171 8.38 0.99 4.53
N SER A 172 8.57 0.35 3.37
CA SER A 172 7.53 -0.44 2.70
C SER A 172 7.40 -1.87 3.25
N LEU A 173 8.30 -2.29 4.13
CA LEU A 173 8.34 -3.65 4.67
C LEU A 173 7.59 -3.73 6.02
N PRO A 174 7.04 -4.90 6.37
CA PRO A 174 6.36 -5.09 7.65
C PRO A 174 7.25 -4.91 8.89
N ASP A 175 8.56 -5.19 8.74
CA ASP A 175 9.59 -5.08 9.79
C ASP A 175 10.81 -4.34 9.22
N PRO A 176 10.75 -2.99 9.14
CA PRO A 176 11.79 -2.18 8.50
C PRO A 176 13.15 -2.29 9.18
N PHE A 177 13.19 -2.19 10.50
CA PHE A 177 14.44 -2.17 11.25
C PHE A 177 15.07 -3.55 11.33
N GLY A 178 14.30 -4.60 11.57
CA GLY A 178 14.81 -5.97 11.54
C GLY A 178 15.29 -6.38 10.13
N TRP A 179 14.68 -5.85 9.06
CA TRP A 179 15.22 -6.02 7.71
C TRP A 179 16.59 -5.36 7.58
N LEU A 180 16.75 -4.14 8.06
CA LEU A 180 18.02 -3.42 8.00
C LEU A 180 19.13 -4.18 8.74
N GLU A 181 18.89 -4.61 9.98
CA GLU A 181 19.80 -5.40 10.79
C GLU A 181 20.25 -6.67 10.05
N ARG A 182 19.28 -7.49 9.60
CA ARG A 182 19.59 -8.72 8.85
C ARG A 182 20.36 -8.45 7.55
N SER A 183 20.13 -7.32 6.91
CA SER A 183 20.83 -6.94 5.69
C SER A 183 22.27 -6.52 5.97
N CYS A 184 22.53 -5.89 7.12
CA CYS A 184 23.88 -5.53 7.57
C CYS A 184 24.69 -6.76 7.99
N ASP A 185 24.08 -7.72 8.69
CA ASP A 185 24.73 -8.95 9.16
C ASP A 185 25.28 -9.82 8.00
N GLY A 186 24.65 -9.72 6.82
CA GLY A 186 25.07 -10.45 5.62
C GLY A 186 26.16 -9.79 4.78
N VAL A 187 26.58 -8.57 5.14
CA VAL A 187 27.61 -7.83 4.37
C VAL A 187 29.00 -8.28 4.81
N PRO A 188 29.83 -8.85 3.91
CA PRO A 188 31.20 -9.26 4.27
C PRO A 188 32.07 -8.06 4.60
N VAL A 189 32.72 -8.08 5.75
CA VAL A 189 33.67 -7.04 6.20
C VAL A 189 34.90 -6.89 5.25
N LYS A 190 35.19 -7.92 4.44
CA LYS A 190 36.16 -7.88 3.35
C LYS A 190 35.50 -8.25 2.06
N VAL A 191 35.70 -7.44 1.04
CA VAL A 191 35.24 -7.67 -0.31
C VAL A 191 35.97 -8.89 -0.88
N ASP A 192 35.26 -10.04 -0.92
CA ASP A 192 35.72 -11.25 -1.59
C ASP A 192 35.17 -11.25 -3.03
N PRO A 193 36.06 -11.23 -4.04
CA PRO A 193 35.61 -11.27 -5.45
C PRO A 193 34.77 -12.50 -5.83
N SER A 194 34.83 -13.59 -5.04
CA SER A 194 34.02 -14.80 -5.24
C SER A 194 32.60 -14.70 -4.65
N HIS A 195 32.29 -13.63 -3.93
CA HIS A 195 30.99 -13.47 -3.33
C HIS A 195 29.92 -13.23 -4.41
N ALA A 196 28.75 -13.87 -4.26
CA ALA A 196 27.61 -13.78 -5.20
C ALA A 196 27.17 -12.33 -5.53
N TRP A 197 27.51 -11.37 -4.71
CA TRP A 197 27.36 -9.93 -4.91
C TRP A 197 28.08 -9.45 -6.17
N PHE A 198 29.32 -9.91 -6.39
CA PHE A 198 30.13 -9.54 -7.56
C PHE A 198 29.58 -10.15 -8.84
N GLU A 199 29.07 -11.38 -8.79
CA GLU A 199 28.43 -11.99 -9.94
C GLU A 199 27.15 -11.22 -10.33
N THR A 200 26.37 -10.79 -9.34
CA THR A 200 25.16 -10.00 -9.57
C THR A 200 25.48 -8.60 -10.08
N ALA A 201 26.47 -7.92 -9.49
CA ALA A 201 26.92 -6.60 -9.95
C ALA A 201 27.53 -6.67 -11.36
N ALA A 202 28.34 -7.68 -11.67
CA ALA A 202 28.90 -7.89 -13.01
C ALA A 202 27.82 -8.15 -14.06
N LYS A 203 26.76 -8.90 -13.73
CA LYS A 203 25.61 -9.09 -14.62
C LYS A 203 24.89 -7.77 -14.90
N ILE A 204 24.60 -6.97 -13.87
CA ILE A 204 23.92 -5.67 -14.00
C ILE A 204 24.74 -4.72 -14.87
N VAL A 205 26.06 -4.66 -14.67
CA VAL A 205 26.97 -3.80 -15.46
C VAL A 205 27.05 -4.26 -16.92
N ASN A 206 27.07 -5.57 -17.16
CA ASN A 206 27.14 -6.13 -18.52
C ASN A 206 25.81 -6.05 -19.27
N GLU A 207 24.67 -6.17 -18.58
CA GLU A 207 23.33 -6.05 -19.17
C GLU A 207 22.89 -4.59 -19.34
N GLY A 208 23.46 -3.66 -18.58
CA GLY A 208 23.16 -2.22 -18.61
C GLY A 208 24.01 -1.39 -19.58
N SER A 209 24.96 -1.97 -20.30
CA SER A 209 25.72 -1.27 -21.34
C SER A 209 25.02 -1.42 -22.71
N PRO A 210 24.24 -0.43 -23.18
CA PRO A 210 23.82 -0.42 -24.58
C PRO A 210 25.09 -0.25 -25.41
N GLY A 211 25.31 -1.19 -26.36
CA GLY A 211 26.48 -1.32 -27.19
C GLY A 211 26.99 0.02 -27.71
N ARG A 212 28.23 0.30 -27.42
CA ARG A 212 29.03 1.23 -28.24
C ARG A 212 29.47 0.46 -29.49
N THR A 213 28.75 0.64 -30.57
CA THR A 213 29.28 0.51 -31.93
C THR A 213 29.56 1.88 -32.46
#